data_ac1b429145a1f6dcd5023e36ea70a39d
#
_entry.id   ac1b429145a1f6dcd5023e36ea70a39d
#
_cell.length_a   1.000
_cell.length_b   1.000
_cell.length_c   1.000
_cell.angle_alpha   90.00
_cell.angle_beta   90.00
_cell.angle_gamma   90.00
#
_symmetry.space_group_name_H-M   'P 1'
#
loop_
_entity.id
_entity.type
_entity.pdbx_description
1 polymer ?
#
loop_
_entity_poly.entity_id
_entity_poly.type
_entity_poly.pdbx_seq_one_letter_code
_entity_poly.pdbx_strand_id
1 'polypeptide(L)'
;MINKLLLITLIFSRTSLTGQSITHPSNNHAFLQNEIAEIHISINNTDLNILLGDSLYTDHHFPATFYYHSSALRDTIQNVGFRVRGNTSRGAYKKSFKVSFNEYTQGKKFKGIEKMNLIGQHNDPSLLRYWLSLNILNTNHIISSRSSFIKLYINGEYKGVYLNVEHIDDEFLQKRFIGNDQGNLYKCTWGADLKYIGSNPSSYYGAYELKTNEVANNYSKLIQFIDTLNHIDNEDFPCFIEENFEVELYLKTLAAEMIIGHWDGYAFNKNNYYLYRQPSTGKFVFIEYDMDNTFGIDWFGIDWAIRDLNSWHNTNRPLIVRLLSYPFYNDLFNTYLDQILTDLNSSDWYNELQLKVSLLSSACLLYTSPSPRDAE
;
A
#
# COMPACT_ATOMS: atom_id res chain seq x y z
N MET A 1 -22.63 -22.52 -62.76
CA MET A 1 -22.99 -21.58 -61.69
C MET A 1 -21.97 -21.79 -60.56
N ILE A 2 -20.99 -20.90 -60.51
CA ILE A 2 -19.86 -20.99 -59.53
C ILE A 2 -20.17 -20.04 -58.41
N ASN A 3 -20.44 -20.59 -57.20
CA ASN A 3 -20.62 -19.82 -55.98
C ASN A 3 -19.25 -19.28 -55.53
N LYS A 4 -19.08 -17.96 -55.58
CA LYS A 4 -17.96 -17.25 -54.96
C LYS A 4 -18.23 -17.13 -53.47
N LEU A 5 -17.48 -17.88 -52.66
CA LEU A 5 -17.40 -17.71 -51.23
C LEU A 5 -16.52 -16.47 -50.94
N LEU A 6 -17.11 -15.42 -50.43
CA LEU A 6 -16.38 -14.21 -50.02
C LEU A 6 -15.80 -14.45 -48.62
N LEU A 7 -14.50 -14.67 -48.57
CA LEU A 7 -13.76 -14.77 -47.28
C LEU A 7 -13.47 -13.35 -46.77
N ILE A 8 -14.25 -12.89 -45.81
CA ILE A 8 -13.96 -11.61 -45.09
C ILE A 8 -12.90 -11.90 -44.05
N THR A 9 -11.64 -11.58 -44.39
CA THR A 9 -10.54 -11.58 -43.43
C THR A 9 -10.64 -10.29 -42.59
N LEU A 10 -11.16 -10.38 -41.39
CA LEU A 10 -11.07 -9.30 -40.40
C LEU A 10 -9.61 -9.15 -39.99
N ILE A 11 -8.92 -8.17 -40.55
CA ILE A 11 -7.62 -7.72 -40.05
C ILE A 11 -7.88 -6.91 -38.78
N PHE A 12 -7.75 -7.55 -37.65
CA PHE A 12 -7.57 -6.81 -36.36
C PHE A 12 -6.21 -6.10 -36.43
N SER A 13 -6.23 -4.83 -36.82
CA SER A 13 -5.09 -3.96 -36.57
C SER A 13 -4.98 -3.80 -35.05
N ARG A 14 -4.05 -4.53 -34.46
CA ARG A 14 -3.57 -4.19 -33.09
C ARG A 14 -2.92 -2.81 -33.19
N THR A 15 -3.70 -1.76 -32.98
CA THR A 15 -3.15 -0.51 -32.53
C THR A 15 -2.60 -0.82 -31.13
N SER A 16 -1.28 -0.98 -31.03
CA SER A 16 -0.59 -0.88 -29.76
C SER A 16 -0.89 0.52 -29.23
N LEU A 17 -1.96 0.66 -28.43
CA LEU A 17 -2.05 1.73 -27.48
C LEU A 17 -0.78 1.57 -26.63
N THR A 18 0.18 2.48 -26.79
CA THR A 18 1.27 2.63 -25.84
C THR A 18 0.63 3.07 -24.54
N GLY A 19 0.13 2.10 -23.79
CA GLY A 19 -0.26 2.30 -22.40
C GLY A 19 0.95 2.90 -21.70
N GLN A 20 0.77 4.04 -21.09
CA GLN A 20 1.82 4.70 -20.33
C GLN A 20 2.31 3.69 -19.28
N SER A 21 3.56 3.22 -19.42
CA SER A 21 4.09 2.17 -18.55
C SER A 21 4.16 2.67 -17.13
N ILE A 22 3.46 1.99 -16.24
CA ILE A 22 3.62 2.19 -14.79
C ILE A 22 5.06 1.82 -14.45
N THR A 23 5.78 2.73 -13.80
CA THR A 23 7.17 2.52 -13.45
C THR A 23 7.29 2.02 -12.02
N HIS A 24 8.24 1.11 -11.79
CA HIS A 24 8.62 0.67 -10.45
C HIS A 24 9.94 1.37 -10.09
N PRO A 25 9.91 2.38 -9.19
CA PRO A 25 11.10 3.13 -8.87
C PRO A 25 12.11 2.24 -8.14
N SER A 26 13.39 2.38 -8.49
CA SER A 26 14.46 1.70 -7.77
C SER A 26 14.52 2.15 -6.30
N ASN A 27 14.98 1.26 -5.43
CA ASN A 27 15.31 1.60 -4.07
C ASN A 27 16.50 2.57 -4.08
N ASN A 28 16.39 3.66 -3.31
CA ASN A 28 17.45 4.62 -3.11
C ASN A 28 17.96 4.56 -1.66
N HIS A 29 18.77 5.53 -1.23
CA HIS A 29 19.28 5.58 0.15
C HIS A 29 18.22 5.61 1.24
N ALA A 30 16.96 5.96 0.91
CA ALA A 30 15.86 5.93 1.87
C ALA A 30 15.29 4.51 2.08
N PHE A 31 15.53 3.58 1.14
CA PHE A 31 14.95 2.23 1.13
C PHE A 31 16.01 1.15 0.86
N LEU A 32 17.09 1.15 1.66
CA LEU A 32 18.19 0.19 1.51
C LEU A 32 17.72 -1.23 1.80
N GLN A 33 18.16 -2.19 0.98
CA GLN A 33 17.77 -3.60 1.09
C GLN A 33 18.83 -4.48 1.76
N ASN A 34 20.10 -4.08 1.70
CA ASN A 34 21.23 -4.93 2.08
C ASN A 34 21.82 -4.58 3.44
N GLU A 35 21.34 -3.52 4.07
CA GLU A 35 21.71 -3.11 5.42
C GLU A 35 20.54 -2.50 6.17
N ILE A 36 20.60 -2.47 7.49
CA ILE A 36 19.63 -1.79 8.35
C ILE A 36 20.22 -0.44 8.75
N ALA A 37 19.78 0.62 8.07
CA ALA A 37 20.18 1.98 8.40
C ALA A 37 19.69 2.41 9.80
N GLU A 38 20.35 3.42 10.38
CA GLU A 38 19.93 4.00 11.65
C GLU A 38 19.26 5.34 11.42
N ILE A 39 18.12 5.54 12.07
CA ILE A 39 17.42 6.82 12.16
C ILE A 39 17.42 7.27 13.61
N HIS A 40 17.95 8.47 13.85
CA HIS A 40 17.92 9.10 15.16
C HIS A 40 17.03 10.34 15.08
N ILE A 41 16.07 10.43 16.00
CA ILE A 41 15.19 11.58 16.20
C ILE A 41 15.61 12.28 17.47
N SER A 42 15.97 13.56 17.37
CA SER A 42 16.17 14.43 18.53
C SER A 42 14.98 15.38 18.64
N ILE A 43 14.24 15.27 19.73
CA ILE A 43 13.02 16.03 20.02
C ILE A 43 13.09 16.57 21.44
N ASN A 44 12.49 17.73 21.69
CA ASN A 44 12.40 18.25 23.07
C ASN A 44 11.67 17.25 23.97
N ASN A 45 12.17 17.02 25.18
CA ASN A 45 11.58 16.04 26.11
C ASN A 45 10.13 16.40 26.52
N THR A 46 9.81 17.69 26.66
CA THR A 46 8.43 18.13 26.92
C THR A 46 7.52 17.77 25.75
N ASP A 47 7.95 18.05 24.51
CA ASP A 47 7.20 17.71 23.30
C ASP A 47 7.04 16.21 23.14
N LEU A 48 8.09 15.42 23.44
CA LEU A 48 8.01 13.96 23.43
C LEU A 48 6.98 13.42 24.42
N ASN A 49 6.91 13.97 25.63
CA ASN A 49 5.93 13.58 26.62
C ASN A 49 4.50 13.92 26.18
N ILE A 50 4.28 15.08 25.58
CA ILE A 50 2.99 15.48 25.04
C ILE A 50 2.62 14.57 23.85
N LEU A 51 3.56 14.28 22.95
CA LEU A 51 3.36 13.41 21.80
C LEU A 51 2.94 11.99 22.20
N LEU A 52 3.54 11.44 23.25
CA LEU A 52 3.25 10.10 23.76
C LEU A 52 2.07 10.05 24.75
N GLY A 53 1.62 11.19 25.25
CA GLY A 53 0.52 11.36 26.17
C GLY A 53 -0.69 12.07 25.53
N ASP A 54 -0.84 13.35 25.77
CA ASP A 54 -2.02 14.15 25.40
C ASP A 54 -2.29 14.20 23.89
N SER A 55 -1.24 14.18 23.08
CA SER A 55 -1.33 14.21 21.61
C SER A 55 -1.27 12.83 20.94
N LEU A 56 -1.29 11.74 21.72
CA LEU A 56 -1.16 10.38 21.19
C LEU A 56 -2.18 10.03 20.10
N TYR A 57 -3.40 10.51 20.24
CA TYR A 57 -4.50 10.25 19.29
C TYR A 57 -4.77 11.41 18.32
N THR A 58 -3.86 12.38 18.24
CA THR A 58 -3.93 13.51 17.30
C THR A 58 -2.93 13.33 16.16
N ASP A 59 -3.12 14.09 15.09
CA ASP A 59 -2.16 14.16 13.98
C ASP A 59 -1.21 15.36 14.10
N HIS A 60 -1.07 15.92 15.32
CA HIS A 60 -0.19 17.04 15.58
C HIS A 60 1.28 16.63 15.42
N HIS A 61 2.05 17.44 14.68
CA HIS A 61 3.48 17.28 14.50
C HIS A 61 4.25 18.14 15.51
N PHE A 62 5.31 17.57 16.06
CA PHE A 62 6.27 18.27 16.91
C PHE A 62 7.58 18.48 16.15
N PRO A 63 8.26 19.63 16.34
CA PRO A 63 9.52 19.88 15.68
C PRO A 63 10.62 18.97 16.24
N ALA A 64 11.37 18.36 15.33
CA ALA A 64 12.46 17.46 15.67
C ALA A 64 13.62 17.62 14.68
N THR A 65 14.78 17.06 15.05
CA THR A 65 15.93 16.88 14.13
C THR A 65 16.02 15.41 13.76
N PHE A 66 16.09 15.16 12.48
CA PHE A 66 16.25 13.83 11.88
C PHE A 66 17.70 13.61 11.48
N TYR A 67 18.27 12.49 11.90
CA TYR A 67 19.60 12.04 11.48
C TYR A 67 19.45 10.68 10.81
N TYR A 68 20.13 10.48 9.70
CA TYR A 68 20.19 9.22 8.97
C TYR A 68 21.63 8.74 8.87
N HIS A 69 21.87 7.49 9.23
CA HIS A 69 23.17 6.85 9.14
C HIS A 69 23.08 5.51 8.43
N SER A 70 23.86 5.36 7.36
CA SER A 70 24.10 4.08 6.68
C SER A 70 25.59 3.97 6.34
N SER A 71 25.99 2.84 5.79
CA SER A 71 27.37 2.65 5.31
C SER A 71 27.77 3.70 4.24
N ALA A 72 26.83 4.09 3.40
CA ALA A 72 27.06 4.97 2.24
C ALA A 72 26.63 6.44 2.47
N LEU A 73 25.86 6.74 3.52
CA LEU A 73 25.27 8.07 3.69
C LEU A 73 25.12 8.44 5.17
N ARG A 74 25.56 9.66 5.49
CA ARG A 74 25.14 10.37 6.71
C ARG A 74 24.47 11.67 6.31
N ASP A 75 23.30 11.93 6.88
CA ASP A 75 22.53 13.13 6.57
C ASP A 75 21.81 13.65 7.82
N THR A 76 21.57 14.96 7.88
CA THR A 76 20.88 15.61 9.00
C THR A 76 19.90 16.63 8.46
N ILE A 77 18.64 16.51 8.89
CA ILE A 77 17.59 17.45 8.53
C ILE A 77 16.97 18.01 9.80
N GLN A 78 17.17 19.29 10.03
CA GLN A 78 16.59 20.01 11.16
C GLN A 78 15.16 20.42 10.87
N ASN A 79 14.39 20.62 11.93
CA ASN A 79 13.02 21.14 11.88
C ASN A 79 12.11 20.31 10.98
N VAL A 80 12.09 19.01 11.23
CA VAL A 80 11.11 18.07 10.64
C VAL A 80 9.92 17.92 11.56
N GLY A 81 8.75 17.63 11.00
CA GLY A 81 7.58 17.25 11.79
C GLY A 81 7.67 15.79 12.22
N PHE A 82 7.54 15.53 13.52
CA PHE A 82 7.52 14.18 14.06
C PHE A 82 6.24 13.93 14.85
N ARG A 83 5.56 12.81 14.60
CA ARG A 83 4.32 12.43 15.28
C ARG A 83 4.11 10.92 15.38
N VAL A 84 3.23 10.49 16.29
CA VAL A 84 2.68 9.12 16.27
C VAL A 84 1.75 8.96 15.06
N ARG A 85 1.77 7.79 14.46
CA ARG A 85 0.85 7.42 13.37
C ARG A 85 0.11 6.12 13.68
N GLY A 86 -0.90 5.84 12.86
CA GLY A 86 -1.79 4.68 12.97
C GLY A 86 -3.17 5.10 13.44
N ASN A 87 -4.04 4.13 13.61
CA ASN A 87 -5.35 4.27 14.21
C ASN A 87 -5.43 3.36 15.44
N THR A 88 -5.72 2.08 15.27
CA THR A 88 -5.79 1.08 16.34
C THR A 88 -4.43 0.84 17.01
N SER A 89 -3.33 0.97 16.26
CA SER A 89 -1.95 0.76 16.75
C SER A 89 -1.38 1.89 17.61
N ARG A 90 -2.07 3.04 17.76
CA ARG A 90 -1.56 4.16 18.57
C ARG A 90 -1.39 3.79 20.05
N GLY A 91 -2.27 2.91 20.56
CA GLY A 91 -2.20 2.40 21.94
C GLY A 91 -1.15 1.31 22.16
N ALA A 92 -0.55 0.76 21.09
CA ALA A 92 0.43 -0.30 21.19
C ALA A 92 1.70 0.13 21.95
N TYR A 93 2.37 -0.82 22.63
CA TYR A 93 3.64 -0.54 23.33
C TYR A 93 4.70 0.00 22.34
N LYS A 94 4.91 -0.69 21.22
CA LYS A 94 5.79 -0.25 20.14
C LYS A 94 5.00 0.57 19.12
N LYS A 95 5.03 1.88 19.27
CA LYS A 95 4.25 2.82 18.45
C LYS A 95 4.86 3.00 17.07
N SER A 96 4.02 3.25 16.07
CA SER A 96 4.47 3.69 14.74
C SER A 96 4.57 5.22 14.70
N PHE A 97 5.53 5.74 13.90
CA PHE A 97 5.77 7.17 13.79
C PHE A 97 5.73 7.64 12.35
N LYS A 98 5.54 8.94 12.15
CA LYS A 98 5.66 9.63 10.87
C LYS A 98 6.67 10.77 11.00
N VAL A 99 7.55 10.88 10.02
CA VAL A 99 8.43 12.02 9.81
C VAL A 99 7.93 12.78 8.59
N SER A 100 7.67 14.08 8.74
CA SER A 100 7.32 15.02 7.67
C SER A 100 8.49 15.98 7.48
N PHE A 101 9.20 15.86 6.37
CA PHE A 101 10.35 16.73 6.10
C PHE A 101 9.93 18.15 5.70
N ASN A 102 8.77 18.28 5.08
CA ASN A 102 8.21 19.53 4.58
C ASN A 102 7.22 20.23 5.55
N GLU A 103 7.02 19.72 6.76
CA GLU A 103 6.02 20.23 7.72
C GLU A 103 6.20 21.72 8.03
N TYR A 104 7.43 22.12 8.33
CA TYR A 104 7.79 23.50 8.71
C TYR A 104 8.56 24.24 7.62
N THR A 105 8.92 23.58 6.53
CA THR A 105 9.66 24.15 5.42
C THR A 105 9.22 23.54 4.12
N GLN A 106 8.42 24.28 3.34
CA GLN A 106 7.89 23.82 2.07
C GLN A 106 9.00 23.30 1.13
N GLY A 107 8.74 22.17 0.47
CA GLY A 107 9.64 21.55 -0.50
C GLY A 107 10.87 20.83 0.08
N LYS A 108 11.02 20.81 1.41
CA LYS A 108 12.09 20.06 2.05
C LYS A 108 11.87 18.56 1.93
N LYS A 109 12.88 17.80 1.52
CA LYS A 109 12.82 16.36 1.24
C LYS A 109 14.06 15.64 1.77
N PHE A 110 13.89 14.36 2.13
CA PHE A 110 14.99 13.43 2.34
C PHE A 110 15.08 12.50 1.13
N LYS A 111 16.13 12.63 0.33
CA LYS A 111 16.38 11.79 -0.87
C LYS A 111 15.15 11.64 -1.79
N GLY A 112 14.44 12.73 -1.99
CA GLY A 112 13.27 12.80 -2.88
C GLY A 112 11.96 12.29 -2.28
N ILE A 113 11.86 12.19 -0.94
CA ILE A 113 10.61 11.90 -0.22
C ILE A 113 10.31 13.01 0.78
N GLU A 114 9.05 13.43 0.87
CA GLU A 114 8.57 14.43 1.83
C GLU A 114 8.16 13.82 3.16
N LYS A 115 7.75 12.56 3.15
CA LYS A 115 7.23 11.88 4.33
C LYS A 115 7.78 10.46 4.43
N MET A 116 8.04 10.01 5.65
CA MET A 116 8.53 8.68 5.98
C MET A 116 7.65 8.06 7.04
N ASN A 117 7.21 6.81 6.83
CA ASN A 117 6.41 6.07 7.79
C ASN A 117 7.27 5.01 8.47
N LEU A 118 7.48 5.15 9.77
CA LEU A 118 8.22 4.20 10.59
C LEU A 118 7.24 3.29 11.33
N ILE A 119 7.02 2.10 10.78
CA ILE A 119 6.01 1.15 11.25
C ILE A 119 6.60 0.30 12.38
N GLY A 120 5.96 0.34 13.55
CA GLY A 120 6.40 -0.41 14.74
C GLY A 120 6.16 -1.92 14.66
N GLN A 121 5.28 -2.39 13.77
CA GLN A 121 4.95 -3.81 13.59
C GLN A 121 4.54 -4.49 14.91
N HIS A 122 3.65 -3.85 15.65
CA HIS A 122 3.29 -4.23 17.02
C HIS A 122 2.63 -5.61 17.17
N ASN A 123 1.98 -6.11 16.10
CA ASN A 123 1.32 -7.42 16.07
C ASN A 123 2.18 -8.50 15.38
N ASP A 124 3.40 -8.15 14.95
CA ASP A 124 4.27 -9.05 14.20
C ASP A 124 5.59 -9.35 14.94
N PRO A 125 5.66 -10.43 15.71
CA PRO A 125 6.90 -10.83 16.38
C PRO A 125 8.02 -11.24 15.41
N SER A 126 7.68 -11.59 14.16
CA SER A 126 8.66 -11.89 13.11
C SER A 126 9.27 -10.63 12.50
N LEU A 127 8.59 -9.50 12.56
CA LEU A 127 8.89 -8.22 11.89
C LEU A 127 8.88 -8.33 10.35
N LEU A 128 8.39 -9.43 9.77
CA LEU A 128 8.54 -9.74 8.34
C LEU A 128 7.24 -9.59 7.54
N ARG A 129 6.06 -9.73 8.16
CA ARG A 129 4.79 -9.85 7.42
C ARG A 129 4.52 -8.70 6.48
N TYR A 130 4.65 -7.46 6.95
CA TYR A 130 4.41 -6.31 6.09
C TYR A 130 5.47 -6.18 4.99
N TRP A 131 6.74 -6.44 5.31
CA TRP A 131 7.81 -6.47 4.31
C TRP A 131 7.58 -7.56 3.27
N LEU A 132 7.21 -8.78 3.68
CA LEU A 132 6.87 -9.89 2.78
C LEU A 132 5.73 -9.53 1.84
N SER A 133 4.65 -8.94 2.36
CA SER A 133 3.53 -8.48 1.55
C SER A 133 3.99 -7.52 0.45
N LEU A 134 4.74 -6.48 0.82
CA LEU A 134 5.26 -5.51 -0.15
C LEU A 134 6.27 -6.13 -1.13
N ASN A 135 7.08 -7.09 -0.68
CA ASN A 135 8.02 -7.81 -1.54
C ASN A 135 7.27 -8.64 -2.60
N ILE A 136 6.24 -9.39 -2.21
CA ILE A 136 5.39 -10.15 -3.14
C ILE A 136 4.76 -9.25 -4.19
N LEU A 137 4.22 -8.09 -3.79
CA LEU A 137 3.68 -7.14 -4.74
C LEU A 137 4.75 -6.62 -5.71
N ASN A 138 5.92 -6.22 -5.20
CA ASN A 138 7.02 -5.69 -6.01
C ASN A 138 7.57 -6.71 -7.01
N THR A 139 7.83 -7.95 -6.59
CA THR A 139 8.36 -9.00 -7.48
C THR A 139 7.37 -9.37 -8.57
N ASN A 140 6.08 -9.24 -8.30
CA ASN A 140 5.02 -9.44 -9.27
C ASN A 140 4.65 -8.18 -10.07
N HIS A 141 5.44 -7.12 -10.02
CA HIS A 141 5.19 -5.85 -10.72
C HIS A 141 3.83 -5.21 -10.40
N ILE A 142 3.31 -5.44 -9.19
CA ILE A 142 2.13 -4.77 -8.66
C ILE A 142 2.56 -3.45 -8.02
N ILE A 143 1.78 -2.39 -8.22
CA ILE A 143 2.08 -1.08 -7.64
C ILE A 143 2.03 -1.17 -6.12
N SER A 144 3.15 -0.87 -5.48
CA SER A 144 3.26 -0.92 -4.03
C SER A 144 4.28 0.08 -3.50
N SER A 145 4.24 0.33 -2.20
CA SER A 145 5.24 1.14 -1.50
C SER A 145 6.58 0.42 -1.45
N ARG A 146 7.68 1.18 -1.61
CA ARG A 146 9.01 0.69 -1.24
C ARG A 146 9.10 0.58 0.27
N SER A 147 9.94 -0.33 0.76
CA SER A 147 10.17 -0.47 2.20
C SER A 147 11.60 -0.88 2.51
N SER A 148 12.04 -0.60 3.73
CA SER A 148 13.34 -1.04 4.27
C SER A 148 13.29 -1.13 5.78
N PHE A 149 14.10 -2.01 6.35
CA PHE A 149 14.27 -2.04 7.80
C PHE A 149 15.22 -0.94 8.26
N ILE A 150 14.92 -0.34 9.41
CA ILE A 150 15.76 0.65 10.07
C ILE A 150 15.82 0.39 11.58
N LYS A 151 16.89 0.82 12.23
CA LYS A 151 16.98 0.96 13.68
C LYS A 151 16.53 2.36 14.07
N LEU A 152 15.56 2.47 14.95
CA LEU A 152 15.06 3.78 15.41
C LEU A 152 15.63 4.11 16.80
N TYR A 153 16.16 5.31 16.93
CA TYR A 153 16.57 5.94 18.18
C TYR A 153 15.78 7.24 18.40
N ILE A 154 15.26 7.45 19.59
CA ILE A 154 14.62 8.71 19.98
C ILE A 154 15.34 9.25 21.21
N ASN A 155 15.89 10.46 21.11
CA ASN A 155 16.74 11.09 22.15
C ASN A 155 17.85 10.17 22.66
N GLY A 156 18.49 9.41 21.75
CA GLY A 156 19.56 8.48 22.06
C GLY A 156 19.11 7.10 22.56
N GLU A 157 17.85 6.92 22.88
CA GLU A 157 17.29 5.65 23.32
C GLU A 157 16.89 4.76 22.13
N TYR A 158 17.38 3.53 22.08
CA TYR A 158 17.02 2.56 21.05
C TYR A 158 15.56 2.09 21.20
N LYS A 159 14.76 2.25 20.16
CA LYS A 159 13.34 1.86 20.13
C LYS A 159 13.07 0.56 19.38
N GLY A 160 14.12 -0.06 18.81
CA GLY A 160 14.04 -1.33 18.08
C GLY A 160 14.14 -1.18 16.58
N VAL A 161 13.92 -2.29 15.88
CA VAL A 161 13.84 -2.34 14.42
C VAL A 161 12.44 -1.93 13.97
N TYR A 162 12.35 -1.05 12.99
CA TYR A 162 11.12 -0.56 12.38
C TYR A 162 11.13 -0.85 10.89
N LEU A 163 9.96 -0.97 10.29
CA LEU A 163 9.82 -0.97 8.84
C LEU A 163 9.55 0.47 8.37
N ASN A 164 10.48 1.04 7.61
CA ASN A 164 10.25 2.28 6.88
C ASN A 164 9.46 1.96 5.62
N VAL A 165 8.25 2.49 5.50
CA VAL A 165 7.34 2.28 4.36
C VAL A 165 7.11 3.59 3.63
N GLU A 166 7.29 3.59 2.31
CA GLU A 166 7.06 4.76 1.46
C GLU A 166 5.63 5.28 1.63
N HIS A 167 5.49 6.58 1.83
CA HIS A 167 4.18 7.21 1.92
C HIS A 167 3.54 7.32 0.54
N ILE A 168 2.25 7.01 0.44
CA ILE A 168 1.48 7.15 -0.79
C ILE A 168 0.94 8.58 -0.84
N ASP A 169 1.56 9.41 -1.67
CA ASP A 169 1.28 10.83 -1.88
C ASP A 169 1.71 11.28 -3.29
N ASP A 170 1.85 12.59 -3.50
CA ASP A 170 2.27 13.16 -4.78
C ASP A 170 3.63 12.63 -5.25
N GLU A 171 4.61 12.48 -4.36
CA GLU A 171 5.91 11.92 -4.73
C GLU A 171 5.82 10.44 -5.14
N PHE A 172 4.94 9.68 -4.52
CA PHE A 172 4.65 8.30 -4.90
C PHE A 172 4.10 8.24 -6.32
N LEU A 173 3.12 9.13 -6.63
CA LEU A 173 2.51 9.21 -7.97
C LEU A 173 3.50 9.67 -9.03
N GLN A 174 4.29 10.72 -8.77
CA GLN A 174 5.30 11.25 -9.68
C GLN A 174 6.31 10.20 -10.13
N LYS A 175 6.67 9.27 -9.24
CA LYS A 175 7.64 8.21 -9.54
C LYS A 175 7.06 7.05 -10.32
N ARG A 176 5.75 6.82 -10.25
CA ARG A 176 5.08 5.66 -10.86
C ARG A 176 4.25 6.01 -12.08
N PHE A 177 3.70 7.19 -12.12
CA PHE A 177 2.83 7.69 -13.20
C PHE A 177 3.45 8.91 -13.88
N ILE A 178 4.64 8.73 -14.47
CA ILE A 178 5.43 9.81 -15.06
C ILE A 178 4.61 10.55 -16.12
N GLY A 179 4.41 11.88 -15.90
CA GLY A 179 3.59 12.73 -16.76
C GLY A 179 2.07 12.47 -16.66
N ASN A 180 1.64 11.65 -15.71
CA ASN A 180 0.24 11.31 -15.46
C ASN A 180 -0.08 11.29 -13.95
N ASP A 181 0.65 12.09 -13.17
CA ASP A 181 0.68 12.12 -11.70
C ASP A 181 -0.24 13.19 -11.09
N GLN A 182 -0.95 13.98 -11.91
CA GLN A 182 -1.78 15.11 -11.46
C GLN A 182 -3.25 14.73 -11.21
N GLY A 183 -3.55 13.45 -11.10
CA GLY A 183 -4.90 12.94 -10.88
C GLY A 183 -5.35 12.97 -9.42
N ASN A 184 -6.61 12.62 -9.21
CA ASN A 184 -7.19 12.49 -7.88
C ASN A 184 -6.78 11.17 -7.24
N LEU A 185 -6.16 11.23 -6.07
CA LEU A 185 -5.82 10.11 -5.22
C LEU A 185 -6.79 10.06 -4.03
N TYR A 186 -7.51 8.97 -3.89
CA TYR A 186 -8.43 8.74 -2.78
C TYR A 186 -7.87 7.68 -1.85
N LYS A 187 -7.66 8.02 -0.58
CA LYS A 187 -7.38 7.04 0.47
C LYS A 187 -8.69 6.42 0.91
N CYS A 188 -8.82 5.12 0.70
CA CYS A 188 -10.00 4.34 1.01
C CYS A 188 -9.85 3.72 2.40
N THR A 189 -10.66 4.22 3.34
CA THR A 189 -10.67 3.81 4.74
C THR A 189 -11.86 2.89 5.01
N TRP A 190 -11.99 2.42 6.24
CA TRP A 190 -13.07 1.52 6.63
C TRP A 190 -14.45 2.03 6.19
N GLY A 191 -15.15 1.23 5.39
CA GLY A 191 -16.41 1.61 4.77
C GLY A 191 -16.34 1.77 3.25
N ALA A 192 -15.14 1.86 2.65
CA ALA A 192 -14.96 2.01 1.21
C ALA A 192 -15.21 0.69 0.47
N ASP A 193 -16.47 0.34 0.24
CA ASP A 193 -16.90 -0.93 -0.38
C ASP A 193 -17.28 -0.82 -1.86
N LEU A 194 -17.15 0.38 -2.45
CA LEU A 194 -17.54 0.71 -3.82
C LEU A 194 -19.03 0.51 -4.12
N LYS A 195 -19.89 0.52 -3.08
CA LYS A 195 -21.33 0.56 -3.26
C LYS A 195 -21.79 1.98 -3.53
N TYR A 196 -22.79 2.10 -4.40
CA TYR A 196 -23.44 3.39 -4.63
C TYR A 196 -24.32 3.79 -3.46
N ILE A 197 -24.09 4.97 -2.91
CA ILE A 197 -24.79 5.53 -1.76
C ILE A 197 -25.46 6.89 -2.07
N GLY A 198 -25.66 7.16 -3.38
CA GLY A 198 -26.28 8.39 -3.88
C GLY A 198 -25.28 9.36 -4.54
N SER A 199 -25.81 10.43 -5.11
CA SER A 199 -25.01 11.42 -5.86
C SER A 199 -24.38 12.52 -5.00
N ASN A 200 -24.68 12.57 -3.69
CA ASN A 200 -24.14 13.60 -2.80
C ASN A 200 -22.68 13.30 -2.44
N PRO A 201 -21.71 14.17 -2.81
CA PRO A 201 -20.30 13.96 -2.51
C PRO A 201 -19.99 13.79 -1.02
N SER A 202 -20.71 14.48 -0.15
CA SER A 202 -20.46 14.41 1.29
C SER A 202 -20.68 13.02 1.89
N SER A 203 -21.47 12.16 1.25
CA SER A 203 -21.67 10.77 1.66
C SER A 203 -20.43 9.90 1.49
N TYR A 204 -19.46 10.35 0.67
CA TYR A 204 -18.23 9.61 0.36
C TYR A 204 -17.03 10.07 1.16
N TYR A 205 -17.03 11.29 1.72
CA TYR A 205 -15.84 11.88 2.38
C TYR A 205 -15.27 11.03 3.52
N GLY A 206 -16.12 10.35 4.28
CA GLY A 206 -15.67 9.54 5.42
C GLY A 206 -14.95 8.23 5.04
N ALA A 207 -15.28 7.67 3.86
CA ALA A 207 -14.70 6.41 3.40
C ALA A 207 -13.63 6.62 2.30
N TYR A 208 -13.73 7.68 1.52
CA TYR A 208 -12.86 7.99 0.37
C TYR A 208 -12.23 9.38 0.56
N GLU A 209 -11.16 9.44 1.34
CA GLU A 209 -10.49 10.70 1.68
C GLU A 209 -9.59 11.17 0.51
N LEU A 210 -9.90 12.33 -0.10
CA LEU A 210 -9.09 12.89 -1.17
C LEU A 210 -7.73 13.35 -0.63
N LYS A 211 -6.62 12.94 -1.28
CA LYS A 211 -5.23 13.19 -0.87
C LYS A 211 -4.44 14.05 -1.85
N THR A 212 -4.99 14.32 -3.03
CA THR A 212 -4.47 15.26 -4.02
C THR A 212 -5.61 16.14 -4.50
N ASN A 213 -5.31 17.30 -5.05
CA ASN A 213 -6.35 18.23 -5.54
C ASN A 213 -7.43 18.57 -4.48
N GLU A 214 -7.06 18.58 -3.21
CA GLU A 214 -7.97 18.75 -2.06
C GLU A 214 -8.74 20.05 -2.10
N VAL A 215 -8.15 21.14 -2.65
CA VAL A 215 -8.80 22.45 -2.81
C VAL A 215 -9.99 22.37 -3.79
N ALA A 216 -9.83 21.61 -4.89
CA ALA A 216 -10.91 21.39 -5.86
C ALA A 216 -12.00 20.47 -5.31
N ASN A 217 -11.65 19.58 -4.40
CA ASN A 217 -12.52 18.65 -3.67
C ASN A 217 -13.59 17.98 -4.56
N ASN A 218 -13.16 17.50 -5.75
CA ASN A 218 -14.08 17.02 -6.78
C ASN A 218 -14.21 15.50 -6.77
N TYR A 219 -15.35 15.01 -6.33
CA TYR A 219 -15.71 13.59 -6.26
C TYR A 219 -16.53 13.10 -7.45
N SER A 220 -16.89 13.97 -8.41
CA SER A 220 -17.84 13.63 -9.48
C SER A 220 -17.47 12.38 -10.26
N LYS A 221 -16.17 12.20 -10.57
CA LYS A 221 -15.69 11.02 -11.34
C LYS A 221 -15.66 9.75 -10.52
N LEU A 222 -15.35 9.83 -9.22
CA LEU A 222 -15.46 8.69 -8.32
C LEU A 222 -16.92 8.23 -8.18
N ILE A 223 -17.83 9.15 -7.95
CA ILE A 223 -19.26 8.88 -7.82
C ILE A 223 -19.82 8.30 -9.11
N GLN A 224 -19.48 8.88 -10.27
CA GLN A 224 -19.89 8.37 -11.57
C GLN A 224 -19.39 6.93 -11.79
N PHE A 225 -18.12 6.65 -11.47
CA PHE A 225 -17.56 5.30 -11.57
C PHE A 225 -18.30 4.32 -10.67
N ILE A 226 -18.50 4.67 -9.39
CA ILE A 226 -19.22 3.82 -8.43
C ILE A 226 -20.67 3.60 -8.86
N ASP A 227 -21.36 4.65 -9.31
CA ASP A 227 -22.75 4.56 -9.81
C ASP A 227 -22.84 3.56 -10.97
N THR A 228 -22.03 3.76 -12.01
CA THR A 228 -22.02 2.89 -13.18
C THR A 228 -21.58 1.47 -12.82
N LEU A 229 -20.55 1.31 -11.96
CA LEU A 229 -20.13 0.00 -11.45
C LEU A 229 -21.31 -0.80 -10.84
N ASN A 230 -22.24 -0.13 -10.17
CA ASN A 230 -23.34 -0.80 -9.47
C ASN A 230 -24.60 -1.02 -10.34
N HIS A 231 -24.81 -0.21 -11.39
CA HIS A 231 -26.10 -0.19 -12.10
C HIS A 231 -26.03 -0.55 -13.59
N ILE A 232 -24.84 -0.55 -14.22
CA ILE A 232 -24.70 -0.89 -15.63
C ILE A 232 -25.13 -2.36 -15.87
N ASP A 233 -25.79 -2.61 -16.98
CA ASP A 233 -26.19 -3.97 -17.37
C ASP A 233 -24.97 -4.88 -17.57
N ASN A 234 -25.18 -6.18 -17.39
CA ASN A 234 -24.08 -7.14 -17.49
C ASN A 234 -23.46 -7.20 -18.88
N GLU A 235 -24.24 -6.99 -19.93
CA GLU A 235 -23.73 -7.01 -21.31
C GLU A 235 -22.73 -5.88 -21.57
N ASP A 236 -22.92 -4.70 -20.97
CA ASP A 236 -22.08 -3.52 -21.14
C ASP A 236 -20.94 -3.41 -20.11
N PHE A 237 -21.00 -4.18 -19.02
CA PHE A 237 -20.02 -4.11 -17.94
C PHE A 237 -18.58 -4.35 -18.40
N PRO A 238 -18.25 -5.34 -19.27
CA PRO A 238 -16.87 -5.54 -19.69
C PRO A 238 -16.28 -4.33 -20.43
N CYS A 239 -17.06 -3.69 -21.30
CA CYS A 239 -16.63 -2.49 -22.00
C CYS A 239 -16.40 -1.33 -21.01
N PHE A 240 -17.37 -1.09 -20.13
CA PHE A 240 -17.26 -0.05 -19.10
C PHE A 240 -16.05 -0.24 -18.22
N ILE A 241 -15.82 -1.45 -17.69
CA ILE A 241 -14.77 -1.65 -16.70
C ILE A 241 -13.38 -1.52 -17.33
N GLU A 242 -13.19 -2.00 -18.54
CA GLU A 242 -11.94 -1.87 -19.29
C GLU A 242 -11.61 -0.41 -19.68
N GLU A 243 -12.62 0.41 -19.92
CA GLU A 243 -12.45 1.83 -20.24
C GLU A 243 -12.16 2.69 -18.99
N ASN A 244 -12.60 2.27 -17.80
CA ASN A 244 -12.60 3.11 -16.60
C ASN A 244 -11.71 2.59 -15.46
N PHE A 245 -11.12 1.41 -15.58
CA PHE A 245 -10.35 0.76 -14.53
C PHE A 245 -9.18 -0.04 -15.10
N GLU A 246 -8.08 -0.15 -14.37
CA GLU A 246 -6.93 -0.99 -14.73
C GLU A 246 -7.18 -2.43 -14.27
N VAL A 247 -8.01 -3.16 -15.02
CA VAL A 247 -8.57 -4.47 -14.63
C VAL A 247 -7.49 -5.52 -14.45
N GLU A 248 -6.59 -5.66 -15.42
CA GLU A 248 -5.52 -6.67 -15.38
C GLU A 248 -4.64 -6.52 -14.14
N LEU A 249 -4.20 -5.27 -13.87
CA LEU A 249 -3.39 -4.96 -12.69
C LEU A 249 -4.15 -5.26 -11.39
N TYR A 250 -5.45 -4.96 -11.36
CA TYR A 250 -6.26 -5.23 -10.19
C TYR A 250 -6.46 -6.73 -9.94
N LEU A 251 -6.74 -7.53 -10.96
CA LEU A 251 -6.88 -8.98 -10.79
C LEU A 251 -5.61 -9.62 -10.27
N LYS A 252 -4.45 -9.14 -10.72
CA LYS A 252 -3.16 -9.56 -10.19
C LYS A 252 -2.95 -9.12 -8.74
N THR A 253 -3.36 -7.90 -8.39
CA THR A 253 -3.34 -7.40 -7.01
C THR A 253 -4.24 -8.22 -6.12
N LEU A 254 -5.47 -8.51 -6.56
CA LEU A 254 -6.44 -9.34 -5.84
C LEU A 254 -5.92 -10.76 -5.59
N ALA A 255 -5.24 -11.36 -6.58
CA ALA A 255 -4.61 -12.67 -6.41
C ALA A 255 -3.53 -12.63 -5.31
N ALA A 256 -2.68 -11.61 -5.31
CA ALA A 256 -1.67 -11.43 -4.26
C ALA A 256 -2.31 -11.20 -2.88
N GLU A 257 -3.34 -10.33 -2.80
CA GLU A 257 -4.08 -10.04 -1.57
C GLU A 257 -4.65 -11.31 -0.93
N MET A 258 -5.24 -12.19 -1.74
CA MET A 258 -5.79 -13.46 -1.25
C MET A 258 -4.72 -14.46 -0.82
N ILE A 259 -3.61 -14.59 -1.56
CA ILE A 259 -2.51 -15.49 -1.22
C ILE A 259 -1.87 -15.13 0.12
N ILE A 260 -1.65 -13.83 0.37
CA ILE A 260 -1.07 -13.37 1.63
C ILE A 260 -2.10 -13.29 2.77
N GLY A 261 -3.37 -13.51 2.48
CA GLY A 261 -4.46 -13.46 3.45
C GLY A 261 -4.69 -12.06 4.03
N HIS A 262 -4.66 -11.03 3.17
CA HIS A 262 -4.90 -9.64 3.58
C HIS A 262 -6.38 -9.36 3.82
N TRP A 263 -6.88 -9.80 4.97
CA TRP A 263 -8.29 -9.64 5.31
C TRP A 263 -8.71 -8.19 5.61
N ASP A 264 -7.77 -7.33 6.01
CA ASP A 264 -8.08 -5.91 6.32
C ASP A 264 -8.05 -5.01 5.06
N GLY A 265 -7.94 -5.60 3.88
CA GLY A 265 -8.03 -4.94 2.58
C GLY A 265 -9.46 -4.77 2.07
N TYR A 266 -9.57 -4.37 0.79
CA TYR A 266 -10.87 -4.20 0.13
C TYR A 266 -11.67 -5.49 0.05
N ALA A 267 -11.01 -6.61 -0.26
CA ALA A 267 -11.69 -7.87 -0.53
C ALA A 267 -12.55 -8.35 0.65
N PHE A 268 -12.11 -8.18 1.89
CA PHE A 268 -12.87 -8.61 3.05
C PHE A 268 -13.37 -7.44 3.90
N ASN A 269 -12.48 -6.59 4.45
CA ASN A 269 -12.85 -5.57 5.44
C ASN A 269 -13.17 -4.19 4.84
N LYS A 270 -13.11 -4.02 3.49
CA LYS A 270 -13.40 -2.76 2.79
C LYS A 270 -12.58 -1.57 3.33
N ASN A 271 -11.28 -1.75 3.44
CA ASN A 271 -10.34 -0.83 4.08
C ASN A 271 -9.00 -0.85 3.35
N ASN A 272 -8.06 -0.02 3.75
CA ASN A 272 -6.62 -0.08 3.46
C ASN A 272 -6.22 -0.19 1.99
N TYR A 273 -6.81 0.64 1.13
CA TYR A 273 -6.38 0.78 -0.26
C TYR A 273 -6.47 2.24 -0.71
N TYR A 274 -5.91 2.54 -1.87
CA TYR A 274 -6.10 3.80 -2.57
C TYR A 274 -6.69 3.56 -3.94
N LEU A 275 -7.46 4.54 -4.42
CA LEU A 275 -7.87 4.66 -5.82
C LEU A 275 -7.24 5.89 -6.42
N TYR A 276 -6.46 5.70 -7.48
CA TYR A 276 -5.87 6.79 -8.23
C TYR A 276 -6.52 6.90 -9.61
N ARG A 277 -7.07 8.07 -9.94
CA ARG A 277 -7.65 8.32 -11.26
C ARG A 277 -6.62 9.01 -12.14
N GLN A 278 -6.15 8.30 -13.16
CA GLN A 278 -5.17 8.81 -14.13
C GLN A 278 -5.79 9.92 -14.99
N PRO A 279 -5.16 11.12 -15.13
CA PRO A 279 -5.69 12.21 -15.94
C PRO A 279 -5.78 11.88 -17.44
N SER A 280 -4.77 11.19 -17.99
CA SER A 280 -4.67 10.94 -19.44
C SER A 280 -5.66 9.89 -19.95
N THR A 281 -5.86 8.82 -19.20
CA THR A 281 -6.74 7.70 -19.59
C THR A 281 -8.13 7.80 -18.98
N GLY A 282 -8.26 8.50 -17.86
CA GLY A 282 -9.46 8.52 -17.03
C GLY A 282 -9.66 7.26 -16.20
N LYS A 283 -8.82 6.24 -16.34
CA LYS A 283 -8.93 4.99 -15.61
C LYS A 283 -8.55 5.13 -14.14
N PHE A 284 -9.24 4.38 -13.30
CA PHE A 284 -8.85 4.19 -11.92
C PHE A 284 -7.83 3.07 -11.79
N VAL A 285 -6.84 3.29 -10.93
CA VAL A 285 -5.82 2.32 -10.51
C VAL A 285 -6.03 2.01 -9.04
N PHE A 286 -6.03 0.74 -8.70
CA PHE A 286 -6.08 0.26 -7.33
C PHE A 286 -4.65 0.12 -6.78
N ILE A 287 -4.41 0.60 -5.55
CA ILE A 287 -3.09 0.56 -4.89
C ILE A 287 -3.27 0.06 -3.47
N GLU A 288 -2.61 -1.03 -3.13
CA GLU A 288 -2.62 -1.60 -1.78
C GLU A 288 -1.90 -0.72 -0.75
N TYR A 289 -2.41 -0.79 0.48
CA TYR A 289 -1.89 -0.03 1.61
C TYR A 289 -2.12 -0.77 2.92
N ASP A 290 -1.19 -0.58 3.90
CA ASP A 290 -1.28 -1.05 5.30
C ASP A 290 -1.49 -2.56 5.44
N MET A 291 -0.56 -3.34 4.87
CA MET A 291 -0.62 -4.79 4.76
C MET A 291 0.02 -5.51 5.97
N ASP A 292 -0.17 -5.02 7.17
CA ASP A 292 0.36 -5.63 8.39
C ASP A 292 -0.54 -6.77 8.93
N ASN A 293 -1.83 -6.78 8.56
CA ASN A 293 -2.78 -7.82 8.92
C ASN A 293 -2.84 -8.93 7.84
N THR A 294 -1.74 -9.67 7.70
CA THR A 294 -1.52 -10.70 6.68
C THR A 294 -0.88 -11.95 7.30
N PHE A 295 -0.72 -13.01 6.53
CA PHE A 295 -0.03 -14.24 6.93
C PHE A 295 -0.53 -14.82 8.25
N GLY A 296 -1.87 -14.90 8.40
CA GLY A 296 -2.52 -15.58 9.52
C GLY A 296 -2.72 -14.73 10.77
N ILE A 297 -2.41 -13.42 10.76
CA ILE A 297 -2.93 -12.52 11.82
C ILE A 297 -4.46 -12.54 11.75
N ASP A 298 -5.10 -12.73 12.88
CA ASP A 298 -6.56 -12.82 12.96
C ASP A 298 -7.11 -12.04 14.15
N TRP A 299 -8.28 -11.43 13.94
CA TRP A 299 -9.06 -10.71 14.96
C TRP A 299 -10.50 -11.25 15.09
N PHE A 300 -10.87 -12.26 14.31
CA PHE A 300 -12.25 -12.71 14.17
C PHE A 300 -12.48 -14.20 14.52
N GLY A 301 -11.44 -14.93 14.89
CA GLY A 301 -11.49 -16.38 15.07
C GLY A 301 -11.53 -17.15 13.74
N ILE A 302 -10.97 -16.58 12.67
CA ILE A 302 -10.94 -17.14 11.32
C ILE A 302 -9.56 -17.67 11.00
N ASP A 303 -9.48 -18.92 10.54
CA ASP A 303 -8.26 -19.44 9.93
C ASP A 303 -8.18 -18.98 8.47
N TRP A 304 -7.39 -17.94 8.23
CA TRP A 304 -7.22 -17.35 6.91
C TRP A 304 -6.45 -18.24 5.93
N ALA A 305 -5.66 -19.19 6.44
CA ALA A 305 -4.82 -20.07 5.61
C ALA A 305 -5.63 -21.15 4.88
N ILE A 306 -6.81 -21.52 5.39
CA ILE A 306 -7.66 -22.58 4.81
C ILE A 306 -8.82 -22.05 3.98
N ARG A 307 -8.98 -20.72 3.84
CA ARG A 307 -10.04 -20.18 3.00
C ARG A 307 -9.76 -20.47 1.52
N ASP A 308 -10.81 -20.91 0.85
CA ASP A 308 -10.77 -21.08 -0.60
C ASP A 308 -10.52 -19.73 -1.30
N LEU A 309 -9.45 -19.66 -2.09
CA LEU A 309 -9.03 -18.45 -2.78
C LEU A 309 -10.09 -17.92 -3.75
N ASN A 310 -10.90 -18.78 -4.36
CA ASN A 310 -11.98 -18.38 -5.28
C ASN A 310 -13.19 -17.78 -4.56
N SER A 311 -13.36 -18.04 -3.28
CA SER A 311 -14.46 -17.51 -2.45
C SER A 311 -13.95 -16.74 -1.22
N TRP A 312 -12.72 -16.31 -1.25
CA TRP A 312 -12.05 -15.64 -0.13
C TRP A 312 -12.68 -14.28 0.20
N HIS A 313 -13.10 -13.55 -0.82
CA HIS A 313 -13.67 -12.22 -0.70
C HIS A 313 -15.08 -12.21 -0.07
N ASN A 314 -15.47 -11.05 0.45
CA ASN A 314 -16.84 -10.82 0.90
C ASN A 314 -17.78 -10.63 -0.30
N THR A 315 -18.95 -11.28 -0.30
CA THR A 315 -19.95 -11.21 -1.38
C THR A 315 -20.52 -9.80 -1.61
N ASN A 316 -20.28 -8.87 -0.72
CA ASN A 316 -20.70 -7.47 -0.81
C ASN A 316 -19.62 -6.54 -1.39
N ARG A 317 -18.80 -7.01 -2.33
CA ARG A 317 -17.74 -6.23 -3.02
C ARG A 317 -18.08 -6.14 -4.51
N PRO A 318 -18.80 -5.08 -4.95
CA PRO A 318 -19.31 -4.98 -6.31
C PRO A 318 -18.24 -5.19 -7.39
N LEU A 319 -17.04 -4.60 -7.21
CA LEU A 319 -15.95 -4.75 -8.18
C LEU A 319 -15.51 -6.21 -8.32
N ILE A 320 -15.26 -6.91 -7.22
CA ILE A 320 -14.77 -8.30 -7.25
C ILE A 320 -15.87 -9.23 -7.78
N VAL A 321 -17.07 -9.13 -7.21
CA VAL A 321 -18.18 -10.02 -7.55
C VAL A 321 -18.54 -9.90 -9.02
N ARG A 322 -18.57 -8.68 -9.56
CA ARG A 322 -18.87 -8.48 -10.99
C ARG A 322 -17.74 -8.97 -11.88
N LEU A 323 -16.48 -8.64 -11.59
CA LEU A 323 -15.34 -9.12 -12.38
C LEU A 323 -15.31 -10.65 -12.43
N LEU A 324 -15.29 -11.31 -11.26
CA LEU A 324 -15.16 -12.77 -11.18
C LEU A 324 -16.39 -13.53 -11.70
N SER A 325 -17.52 -12.87 -11.94
CA SER A 325 -18.68 -13.48 -12.61
C SER A 325 -18.48 -13.71 -14.11
N TYR A 326 -17.47 -13.06 -14.73
CA TYR A 326 -17.15 -13.29 -16.14
C TYR A 326 -16.03 -14.32 -16.26
N PRO A 327 -16.23 -15.40 -17.03
CA PRO A 327 -15.22 -16.48 -17.17
C PRO A 327 -13.84 -15.95 -17.55
N PHE A 328 -13.75 -15.01 -18.48
CA PHE A 328 -12.47 -14.43 -18.91
C PHE A 328 -11.69 -13.78 -17.75
N TYR A 329 -12.33 -12.97 -16.92
CA TYR A 329 -11.65 -12.32 -15.79
C TYR A 329 -11.34 -13.31 -14.67
N ASN A 330 -12.19 -14.29 -14.46
CA ASN A 330 -11.95 -15.36 -13.50
C ASN A 330 -10.77 -16.25 -13.91
N ASP A 331 -10.66 -16.60 -15.18
CA ASP A 331 -9.53 -17.37 -15.74
C ASP A 331 -8.21 -16.58 -15.61
N LEU A 332 -8.26 -15.27 -15.89
CA LEU A 332 -7.10 -14.39 -15.73
C LEU A 332 -6.67 -14.28 -14.26
N PHE A 333 -7.62 -14.12 -13.34
CA PHE A 333 -7.37 -14.13 -11.90
C PHE A 333 -6.72 -15.45 -11.45
N ASN A 334 -7.23 -16.60 -11.88
CA ASN A 334 -6.65 -17.91 -11.56
C ASN A 334 -5.23 -18.05 -12.14
N THR A 335 -4.99 -17.52 -13.34
CA THR A 335 -3.65 -17.49 -13.93
C THR A 335 -2.67 -16.72 -13.04
N TYR A 336 -3.08 -15.59 -12.48
CA TYR A 336 -2.23 -14.82 -11.56
C TYR A 336 -2.03 -15.52 -10.21
N LEU A 337 -3.04 -16.21 -9.68
CA LEU A 337 -2.85 -17.06 -8.50
C LEU A 337 -1.74 -18.09 -8.73
N ASP A 338 -1.81 -18.83 -9.84
CA ASP A 338 -0.83 -19.86 -10.19
C ASP A 338 0.58 -19.29 -10.40
N GLN A 339 0.70 -18.13 -11.07
CA GLN A 339 1.97 -17.45 -11.27
C GLN A 339 2.61 -17.04 -9.94
N ILE A 340 1.87 -16.33 -9.09
CA ILE A 340 2.39 -15.87 -7.78
C ILE A 340 2.76 -17.06 -6.89
N LEU A 341 1.95 -18.11 -6.84
CA LEU A 341 2.27 -19.32 -6.07
C LEU A 341 3.51 -20.03 -6.60
N THR A 342 3.71 -20.04 -7.91
CA THR A 342 4.91 -20.59 -8.54
C THR A 342 6.16 -19.82 -8.13
N ASP A 343 6.09 -18.48 -8.16
CA ASP A 343 7.19 -17.61 -7.75
C ASP A 343 7.54 -17.78 -6.27
N LEU A 344 6.53 -17.89 -5.39
CA LEU A 344 6.71 -18.11 -3.96
C LEU A 344 7.31 -19.49 -3.62
N ASN A 345 7.15 -20.47 -4.49
CA ASN A 345 7.76 -21.80 -4.34
C ASN A 345 9.17 -21.88 -4.95
N SER A 346 9.70 -20.76 -5.48
CA SER A 346 11.04 -20.75 -6.08
C SER A 346 12.14 -20.72 -5.03
N SER A 347 13.32 -21.26 -5.39
CA SER A 347 14.52 -21.19 -4.56
C SER A 347 14.99 -19.76 -4.33
N ASP A 348 14.79 -18.88 -5.30
CA ASP A 348 15.26 -17.49 -5.26
C ASP A 348 14.49 -16.69 -4.21
N TRP A 349 13.17 -16.87 -4.15
CA TRP A 349 12.34 -16.24 -3.12
C TRP A 349 12.71 -16.72 -1.71
N TYR A 350 12.95 -18.03 -1.54
CA TYR A 350 13.38 -18.59 -0.25
C TYR A 350 14.75 -18.02 0.18
N ASN A 351 15.71 -17.92 -0.75
CA ASN A 351 17.03 -17.34 -0.47
C ASN A 351 16.93 -15.87 -0.06
N GLU A 352 16.08 -15.08 -0.71
CA GLU A 352 15.86 -13.68 -0.34
C GLU A 352 15.27 -13.55 1.07
N LEU A 353 14.31 -14.40 1.41
CA LEU A 353 13.75 -14.47 2.77
C LEU A 353 14.82 -14.80 3.81
N GLN A 354 15.68 -15.79 3.55
CA GLN A 354 16.76 -16.16 4.46
C GLN A 354 17.78 -15.04 4.67
N LEU A 355 18.10 -14.30 3.63
CA LEU A 355 18.95 -13.12 3.73
C LEU A 355 18.32 -12.03 4.62
N LYS A 356 17.01 -11.79 4.52
CA LYS A 356 16.32 -10.83 5.39
C LYS A 356 16.26 -11.29 6.84
N VAL A 357 15.99 -12.57 7.08
CA VAL A 357 16.02 -13.15 8.44
C VAL A 357 17.40 -12.97 9.07
N SER A 358 18.46 -13.26 8.33
CA SER A 358 19.85 -13.09 8.80
C SER A 358 20.17 -11.63 9.12
N LEU A 359 19.73 -10.71 8.29
CA LEU A 359 19.90 -9.27 8.47
C LEU A 359 19.20 -8.78 9.75
N LEU A 360 17.95 -9.21 9.97
CA LEU A 360 17.16 -8.85 11.15
C LEU A 360 17.72 -9.47 12.42
N SER A 361 18.16 -10.73 12.39
CA SER A 361 18.71 -11.42 13.54
C SER A 361 19.90 -10.67 14.14
N SER A 362 20.77 -10.10 13.30
CA SER A 362 21.91 -9.29 13.73
C SER A 362 21.50 -8.01 14.47
N ALA A 363 20.35 -7.43 14.11
CA ALA A 363 19.84 -6.20 14.72
C ALA A 363 19.00 -6.49 15.98
N CYS A 364 18.30 -7.62 16.03
CA CYS A 364 17.47 -8.03 17.16
C CYS A 364 18.28 -8.50 18.37
N LEU A 365 19.48 -9.06 18.18
CA LEU A 365 20.39 -9.43 19.26
C LEU A 365 20.73 -8.26 20.20
N LEU A 366 20.58 -7.02 19.75
CA LEU A 366 20.69 -5.82 20.59
C LEU A 366 19.45 -5.58 21.49
N TYR A 367 18.36 -6.33 21.27
CA TYR A 367 17.09 -6.17 21.99
C TYR A 367 16.88 -7.19 23.13
N THR A 368 17.81 -8.11 23.34
CA THR A 368 17.74 -9.13 24.41
C THR A 368 18.29 -8.67 25.76
N SER A 369 18.01 -7.40 26.14
CA SER A 369 17.85 -7.12 27.56
C SER A 369 16.50 -7.69 27.98
N PRO A 370 16.41 -8.46 29.09
CA PRO A 370 15.18 -9.10 29.49
C PRO A 370 14.06 -8.03 29.58
N SER A 371 12.94 -8.32 28.93
CA SER A 371 11.72 -7.55 29.10
C SER A 371 11.38 -7.56 30.59
N PRO A 372 10.84 -6.46 31.16
CA PRO A 372 10.32 -6.47 32.54
C PRO A 372 9.27 -7.56 32.80
N ARG A 373 8.75 -8.24 31.74
CA ARG A 373 7.85 -9.40 31.85
C ARG A 373 8.56 -10.74 32.08
N ASP A 374 9.87 -10.80 31.84
CA ASP A 374 10.66 -12.03 32.07
C ASP A 374 11.28 -12.06 33.47
N ALA A 375 10.92 -11.09 34.31
CA ALA A 375 11.41 -10.92 35.68
C ALA A 375 10.35 -11.17 36.78
N GLU A 376 9.17 -11.76 36.39
CA GLU A 376 8.16 -12.24 37.36
C GLU A 376 8.02 -13.77 37.34
#